data_a830f45c73ad8b53a5232b4b8a690fda
#
_entry.id   a830f45c73ad8b53a5232b4b8a690fda
#
_cell.length_a   1.000
_cell.length_b   1.000
_cell.length_c   1.000
_cell.angle_alpha   90.00
_cell.angle_beta   90.00
_cell.angle_gamma   90.00
#
_symmetry.space_group_name_H-M   'P 1'
#
loop_
_entity.id
_entity.type
_entity.pdbx_description
1 polymer ?
#
loop_
_entity_poly.entity_id
_entity_poly.type
_entity_poly.pdbx_seq_one_letter_code
_entity_poly.pdbx_strand_id
1 'polypeptide(L)'
;LPGETLVSQKPKIKELLVESACEHNQTRKAACNAPTPGATTGGCAFEGAQIALFPYADAAHLVHGPITCLGSSWETRATKTTLPGRDLTQVGFTTDINLNDVVFSGEQKLKDAIDYIMAHYRPEAVFVYATCVTAMIGDDLDQVCKQAAAKHGVPMVPVHAPGFVGSKNLGSRLGGEAALRHLIGTLEPETTTAFDINLIGEYNVTGDMWQYKHLLDELGIRVLATLSGDGRIREIRSAHRARLNVLVCAKSLISLTRKMQEKYGIPSISLSFYGR
;
A
#
# COMPACT_ATOMS: atom_id res chain seq x y z
N LEU A 1 56.15 -31.00 -11.85
CA LEU A 1 55.39 -29.78 -11.74
C LEU A 1 54.57 -29.84 -10.45
N PRO A 2 54.73 -28.92 -9.49
CA PRO A 2 53.95 -28.93 -8.25
C PRO A 2 52.57 -28.34 -8.51
N GLY A 3 51.53 -29.06 -8.07
CA GLY A 3 50.16 -28.62 -8.11
C GLY A 3 49.89 -27.55 -7.07
N GLU A 4 49.58 -26.34 -7.51
CA GLU A 4 49.03 -25.30 -6.66
C GLU A 4 47.56 -25.62 -6.32
N THR A 5 47.35 -26.00 -5.06
CA THR A 5 46.02 -26.10 -4.46
C THR A 5 45.46 -24.69 -4.31
N LEU A 6 44.56 -24.31 -5.22
CA LEU A 6 43.71 -23.11 -5.04
C LEU A 6 42.83 -23.33 -3.82
N VAL A 7 43.30 -22.92 -2.64
CA VAL A 7 42.44 -22.75 -1.46
C VAL A 7 41.59 -21.54 -1.72
N SER A 8 40.36 -21.76 -2.18
CA SER A 8 39.31 -20.72 -2.24
C SER A 8 39.09 -20.17 -0.84
N GLN A 9 39.66 -19.02 -0.55
CA GLN A 9 39.37 -18.30 0.68
C GLN A 9 37.90 -17.85 0.61
N LYS A 10 37.08 -18.40 1.49
CA LYS A 10 35.69 -17.94 1.66
C LYS A 10 35.70 -16.46 2.06
N PRO A 11 35.02 -15.58 1.36
CA PRO A 11 34.98 -14.17 1.71
C PRO A 11 34.41 -14.01 3.13
N LYS A 12 34.99 -13.11 3.89
CA LYS A 12 34.52 -12.79 5.24
C LYS A 12 33.15 -12.14 5.10
N ILE A 13 32.21 -12.44 6.02
CA ILE A 13 30.85 -11.88 6.02
C ILE A 13 30.86 -10.34 5.88
N LYS A 14 31.86 -9.67 6.46
CA LYS A 14 32.03 -8.20 6.31
C LYS A 14 32.28 -7.76 4.86
N GLU A 15 32.90 -8.59 4.03
CA GLU A 15 33.19 -8.29 2.63
C GLU A 15 31.95 -8.54 1.74
N LEU A 16 31.05 -9.43 2.18
CA LEU A 16 29.75 -9.68 1.53
C LEU A 16 28.71 -8.59 1.83
N LEU A 17 28.90 -7.83 2.91
CA LEU A 17 28.01 -6.74 3.33
C LEU A 17 28.38 -5.38 2.72
N VAL A 18 29.50 -5.30 2.00
CA VAL A 18 29.93 -4.09 1.28
C VAL A 18 29.51 -4.24 -0.17
N GLU A 19 28.50 -3.49 -0.60
CA GLU A 19 28.21 -3.34 -2.02
C GLU A 19 29.39 -2.67 -2.71
N SER A 20 30.29 -3.48 -3.27
CA SER A 20 31.51 -3.01 -3.96
C SER A 20 31.23 -2.34 -5.30
N ALA A 21 29.99 -2.38 -5.80
CA ALA A 21 29.62 -1.95 -7.14
C ALA A 21 29.12 -0.50 -7.25
N CYS A 22 28.92 0.22 -6.14
CA CYS A 22 28.45 1.61 -6.16
C CYS A 22 29.59 2.57 -5.79
N GLU A 23 30.06 3.39 -6.74
CA GLU A 23 31.09 4.42 -6.49
C GLU A 23 30.71 5.38 -5.35
N HIS A 24 29.42 5.65 -5.16
CA HIS A 24 28.91 6.50 -4.08
C HIS A 24 29.07 5.88 -2.69
N ASN A 25 29.03 4.55 -2.58
CA ASN A 25 29.26 3.84 -1.32
C ASN A 25 30.74 3.83 -0.94
N GLN A 26 31.65 3.92 -1.91
CA GLN A 26 33.10 3.97 -1.65
C GLN A 26 33.54 5.31 -1.05
N THR A 27 32.85 6.41 -1.36
CA THR A 27 33.19 7.75 -0.90
C THR A 27 32.47 8.20 0.37
N ARG A 28 31.50 7.45 0.88
CA ARG A 28 30.68 7.71 2.09
C ARG A 28 30.10 9.14 2.20
N LYS A 29 30.04 9.92 1.13
CA LYS A 29 29.70 11.35 1.20
C LYS A 29 28.26 11.67 0.83
N ALA A 30 27.50 10.76 0.26
CA ALA A 30 26.07 10.96 -0.01
C ALA A 30 25.34 9.61 -0.04
N ALA A 31 24.09 9.58 0.42
CA ALA A 31 23.19 8.47 0.09
C ALA A 31 23.09 8.37 -1.43
N CYS A 32 23.03 7.16 -1.96
CA CYS A 32 22.77 6.96 -3.39
C CYS A 32 21.60 7.84 -3.83
N ASN A 33 21.77 8.54 -4.95
CA ASN A 33 20.69 9.33 -5.54
C ASN A 33 19.46 8.44 -5.71
N ALA A 34 18.27 9.05 -5.53
CA ALA A 34 17.03 8.35 -5.82
C ALA A 34 17.13 7.76 -7.24
N PRO A 35 16.70 6.50 -7.44
CA PRO A 35 16.73 5.90 -8.77
C PRO A 35 16.00 6.78 -9.77
N THR A 36 16.56 6.92 -10.95
CA THR A 36 15.93 7.63 -12.08
C THR A 36 14.59 6.97 -12.42
N PRO A 37 13.64 7.71 -13.00
CA PRO A 37 12.41 7.11 -13.50
C PRO A 37 12.68 5.86 -14.34
N GLY A 38 12.02 4.75 -14.03
CA GLY A 38 12.26 3.45 -14.66
C GLY A 38 13.27 2.56 -13.93
N ALA A 39 14.08 3.08 -13.00
CA ALA A 39 14.96 2.27 -12.16
C ALA A 39 14.24 1.85 -10.87
N THR A 40 14.15 0.55 -10.63
CA THR A 40 13.55 0.00 -9.41
C THR A 40 14.63 -0.67 -8.56
N THR A 41 14.71 -0.27 -7.28
CA THR A 41 15.62 -0.88 -6.32
C THR A 41 14.78 -1.47 -5.19
N GLY A 42 14.74 -2.80 -5.09
CA GLY A 42 13.98 -3.52 -4.06
C GLY A 42 12.45 -3.39 -4.20
N GLY A 43 11.95 -3.22 -5.43
CA GLY A 43 10.53 -3.16 -5.77
C GLY A 43 10.12 -1.85 -6.44
N CYS A 44 9.07 -1.91 -7.26
CA CYS A 44 8.58 -0.79 -8.06
C CYS A 44 7.45 0.00 -7.35
N ALA A 45 7.07 1.14 -7.92
CA ALA A 45 6.01 1.97 -7.36
C ALA A 45 4.66 1.24 -7.25
N PHE A 46 4.32 0.40 -8.23
CA PHE A 46 3.12 -0.44 -8.17
C PHE A 46 3.09 -1.32 -6.92
N GLU A 47 4.17 -2.04 -6.67
CA GLU A 47 4.31 -2.89 -5.48
C GLU A 47 4.23 -2.07 -4.18
N GLY A 48 4.89 -0.92 -4.14
CA GLY A 48 4.85 -0.04 -2.97
C GLY A 48 3.46 0.48 -2.65
N ALA A 49 2.66 0.80 -3.67
CA ALA A 49 1.27 1.22 -3.47
C ALA A 49 0.42 0.09 -2.91
N GLN A 50 0.62 -1.13 -3.41
CA GLN A 50 -0.07 -2.31 -2.89
C GLN A 50 0.29 -2.61 -1.43
N ILE A 51 1.58 -2.57 -1.07
CA ILE A 51 2.01 -2.77 0.33
C ILE A 51 1.30 -1.80 1.27
N ALA A 52 1.13 -0.54 0.87
CA ALA A 52 0.46 0.46 1.70
C ALA A 52 -1.05 0.22 1.87
N LEU A 53 -1.70 -0.38 0.88
CA LEU A 53 -3.17 -0.47 0.82
C LEU A 53 -3.73 -1.89 1.06
N PHE A 54 -2.98 -2.96 0.80
CA PHE A 54 -3.43 -4.34 1.03
C PHE A 54 -3.93 -4.62 2.44
N PRO A 55 -3.40 -3.99 3.50
CA PRO A 55 -3.90 -4.22 4.83
C PRO A 55 -5.32 -3.68 5.09
N TYR A 56 -5.99 -3.06 4.11
CA TYR A 56 -7.40 -2.68 4.20
C TYR A 56 -8.26 -3.92 3.92
N ALA A 57 -8.65 -4.59 5.00
CA ALA A 57 -9.07 -5.98 4.98
C ALA A 57 -10.43 -6.25 4.32
N ASP A 58 -11.31 -5.26 4.26
CA ASP A 58 -12.64 -5.33 3.65
C ASP A 58 -12.71 -4.72 2.24
N ALA A 59 -11.53 -4.38 1.67
CA ALA A 59 -11.40 -3.88 0.30
C ALA A 59 -10.92 -4.97 -0.67
N ALA A 60 -11.36 -4.87 -1.92
CA ALA A 60 -10.79 -5.66 -3.01
C ALA A 60 -9.65 -4.88 -3.69
N HIS A 61 -8.61 -5.61 -4.09
CA HIS A 61 -7.42 -5.05 -4.74
C HIS A 61 -7.30 -5.63 -6.15
N LEU A 62 -7.71 -4.85 -7.16
CA LEU A 62 -7.73 -5.23 -8.56
C LEU A 62 -6.50 -4.67 -9.30
N VAL A 63 -5.66 -5.55 -9.78
CA VAL A 63 -4.52 -5.21 -10.63
C VAL A 63 -4.99 -5.09 -12.07
N HIS A 64 -4.99 -3.88 -12.63
CA HIS A 64 -5.24 -3.67 -14.03
C HIS A 64 -3.94 -3.83 -14.83
N GLY A 65 -3.72 -5.04 -15.32
CA GLY A 65 -2.47 -5.42 -15.94
C GLY A 65 -2.30 -6.92 -16.13
N PRO A 66 -1.13 -7.38 -16.55
CA PRO A 66 -0.82 -8.80 -16.70
C PRO A 66 -0.76 -9.51 -15.35
N ILE A 67 -1.08 -10.81 -15.34
CA ILE A 67 -1.06 -11.65 -14.13
C ILE A 67 0.29 -11.66 -13.42
N THR A 68 1.39 -11.43 -14.13
CA THR A 68 2.73 -11.37 -13.54
C THR A 68 2.88 -10.25 -12.52
N CYS A 69 2.22 -9.10 -12.73
CA CYS A 69 2.22 -8.02 -11.74
C CYS A 69 1.48 -8.41 -10.46
N LEU A 70 0.37 -9.14 -10.56
CA LEU A 70 -0.31 -9.68 -9.39
C LEU A 70 0.58 -10.71 -8.67
N GLY A 71 1.21 -11.62 -9.40
CA GLY A 71 2.10 -12.64 -8.84
C GLY A 71 3.27 -12.05 -8.08
N SER A 72 3.93 -11.03 -8.61
CA SER A 72 5.08 -10.39 -7.95
C SER A 72 4.73 -9.70 -6.63
N SER A 73 3.51 -9.21 -6.48
CA SER A 73 3.06 -8.55 -5.25
C SER A 73 2.38 -9.49 -4.26
N TRP A 74 2.14 -10.74 -4.64
CA TRP A 74 1.44 -11.71 -3.79
C TRP A 74 2.18 -12.01 -2.50
N GLU A 75 3.48 -12.15 -2.56
CA GLU A 75 4.33 -12.48 -1.42
C GLU A 75 4.36 -11.38 -0.33
N THR A 76 3.96 -10.16 -0.69
CA THR A 76 3.91 -9.04 0.26
C THR A 76 2.64 -9.02 1.12
N ARG A 77 1.72 -9.96 0.94
CA ARG A 77 0.43 -10.08 1.63
C ARG A 77 0.58 -10.81 2.96
N ALA A 78 1.32 -10.22 3.90
CA ALA A 78 1.57 -10.81 5.21
C ALA A 78 0.66 -10.25 6.32
N THR A 79 -0.25 -9.33 6.02
CA THR A 79 -1.15 -8.73 7.01
C THR A 79 -2.14 -9.74 7.57
N LYS A 80 -2.54 -9.55 8.83
CA LYS A 80 -3.57 -10.35 9.50
C LYS A 80 -4.81 -9.53 9.75
N THR A 81 -5.97 -10.17 9.65
CA THR A 81 -7.27 -9.54 9.89
C THR A 81 -8.12 -10.36 10.85
N THR A 82 -8.97 -9.67 11.60
CA THR A 82 -10.03 -10.27 12.42
C THR A 82 -11.37 -10.35 11.69
N LEU A 83 -11.43 -9.96 10.40
CA LEU A 83 -12.68 -9.96 9.64
C LEU A 83 -13.19 -11.40 9.44
N PRO A 84 -14.31 -11.80 10.05
CA PRO A 84 -14.81 -13.16 9.90
C PRO A 84 -15.39 -13.39 8.51
N GLY A 85 -15.01 -14.51 7.87
CA GLY A 85 -15.67 -15.04 6.68
C GLY A 85 -15.43 -14.30 5.35
N ARG A 86 -14.71 -13.18 5.33
CA ARG A 86 -14.42 -12.38 4.13
C ARG A 86 -13.02 -11.77 4.18
N ASP A 87 -12.02 -12.62 4.30
CA ASP A 87 -10.63 -12.15 4.24
C ASP A 87 -10.24 -11.87 2.78
N LEU A 88 -10.47 -10.64 2.34
CA LEU A 88 -10.09 -10.19 1.00
C LEU A 88 -8.58 -9.93 0.89
N THR A 89 -7.84 -9.90 2.01
CA THR A 89 -6.38 -9.74 1.99
C THR A 89 -5.67 -10.95 1.37
N GLN A 90 -6.33 -12.11 1.35
CA GLN A 90 -5.81 -13.35 0.77
C GLN A 90 -6.28 -13.59 -0.67
N VAL A 91 -7.10 -12.70 -1.24
CA VAL A 91 -7.64 -12.83 -2.59
C VAL A 91 -7.00 -11.79 -3.51
N GLY A 92 -6.45 -12.24 -4.62
CA GLY A 92 -5.89 -11.38 -5.66
C GLY A 92 -6.80 -11.31 -6.89
N PHE A 93 -7.00 -10.12 -7.42
CA PHE A 93 -7.76 -9.88 -8.65
C PHE A 93 -6.86 -9.24 -9.70
N THR A 94 -6.98 -9.71 -10.92
CA THR A 94 -6.28 -9.13 -12.09
C THR A 94 -7.19 -9.13 -13.30
N THR A 95 -7.01 -8.15 -14.16
CA THR A 95 -7.65 -8.13 -15.47
C THR A 95 -6.94 -9.06 -16.47
N ASP A 96 -5.74 -9.49 -16.15
CA ASP A 96 -4.90 -10.34 -17.01
C ASP A 96 -4.85 -9.84 -18.47
N ILE A 97 -4.35 -8.61 -18.64
CA ILE A 97 -4.22 -7.94 -19.94
C ILE A 97 -3.37 -8.76 -20.90
N ASN A 98 -3.88 -9.04 -22.06
CA ASN A 98 -3.22 -9.74 -23.15
C ASN A 98 -2.89 -8.81 -24.34
N LEU A 99 -2.28 -9.35 -25.40
CA LEU A 99 -1.87 -8.57 -26.56
C LEU A 99 -3.03 -7.84 -27.29
N ASN A 100 -4.21 -8.44 -27.34
CA ASN A 100 -5.37 -7.79 -27.95
C ASN A 100 -5.83 -6.59 -27.12
N ASP A 101 -5.82 -6.73 -25.78
CA ASP A 101 -6.17 -5.64 -24.88
C ASP A 101 -5.16 -4.47 -25.00
N VAL A 102 -3.89 -4.77 -25.25
CA VAL A 102 -2.86 -3.74 -25.48
C VAL A 102 -3.14 -2.94 -26.76
N VAL A 103 -3.69 -3.59 -27.80
CA VAL A 103 -3.99 -2.94 -29.08
C VAL A 103 -5.33 -2.20 -29.05
N PHE A 104 -6.35 -2.76 -28.41
CA PHE A 104 -7.73 -2.28 -28.48
C PHE A 104 -8.27 -1.68 -27.15
N SER A 105 -7.42 -1.46 -26.15
CA SER A 105 -7.75 -1.03 -24.77
C SER A 105 -8.25 -2.17 -23.87
N GLY A 106 -7.80 -2.10 -22.59
CA GLY A 106 -8.22 -3.00 -21.53
C GLY A 106 -9.41 -2.53 -20.70
N GLU A 107 -9.99 -1.36 -21.01
CA GLU A 107 -11.03 -0.75 -20.17
C GLU A 107 -12.30 -1.60 -20.04
N GLN A 108 -12.71 -2.31 -21.11
CA GLN A 108 -13.88 -3.19 -21.02
C GLN A 108 -13.63 -4.34 -20.07
N LYS A 109 -12.45 -4.93 -20.16
CA LYS A 109 -12.02 -6.01 -19.26
C LYS A 109 -11.93 -5.54 -17.80
N LEU A 110 -11.54 -4.27 -17.60
CA LEU A 110 -11.55 -3.64 -16.27
C LEU A 110 -12.97 -3.49 -15.72
N LYS A 111 -13.91 -3.04 -16.53
CA LYS A 111 -15.34 -2.93 -16.16
C LYS A 111 -15.93 -4.27 -15.78
N ASP A 112 -15.67 -5.29 -16.60
CA ASP A 112 -16.16 -6.66 -16.37
C ASP A 112 -15.56 -7.26 -15.08
N ALA A 113 -14.28 -7.02 -14.81
CA ALA A 113 -13.62 -7.47 -13.59
C ALA A 113 -14.21 -6.78 -12.34
N ILE A 114 -14.48 -5.48 -12.38
CA ILE A 114 -15.14 -4.77 -11.28
C ILE A 114 -16.53 -5.33 -11.04
N ASP A 115 -17.33 -5.52 -12.10
CA ASP A 115 -18.68 -6.08 -11.99
C ASP A 115 -18.66 -7.49 -11.38
N TYR A 116 -17.71 -8.32 -11.77
CA TYR A 116 -17.50 -9.64 -11.21
C TYR A 116 -17.17 -9.59 -9.71
N ILE A 117 -16.23 -8.71 -9.31
CA ILE A 117 -15.85 -8.52 -7.91
C ILE A 117 -17.07 -8.08 -7.08
N MET A 118 -17.82 -7.12 -7.57
CA MET A 118 -18.99 -6.61 -6.85
C MET A 118 -20.10 -7.65 -6.72
N ALA A 119 -20.33 -8.47 -7.75
CA ALA A 119 -21.34 -9.51 -7.72
C ALA A 119 -21.02 -10.63 -6.72
N HIS A 120 -19.74 -11.05 -6.63
CA HIS A 120 -19.34 -12.25 -5.91
C HIS A 120 -18.72 -11.97 -4.53
N TYR A 121 -18.02 -10.84 -4.36
CA TYR A 121 -17.24 -10.54 -3.16
C TYR A 121 -17.81 -9.38 -2.33
N ARG A 122 -18.50 -8.44 -2.95
CA ARG A 122 -19.16 -7.28 -2.31
C ARG A 122 -18.23 -6.55 -1.32
N PRO A 123 -17.06 -6.09 -1.74
CA PRO A 123 -16.14 -5.35 -0.88
C PRO A 123 -16.71 -3.98 -0.49
N GLU A 124 -16.18 -3.39 0.59
CA GLU A 124 -16.53 -2.02 1.02
C GLU A 124 -15.85 -0.94 0.17
N ALA A 125 -14.80 -1.29 -0.58
CA ALA A 125 -14.16 -0.47 -1.60
C ALA A 125 -13.39 -1.34 -2.59
N VAL A 126 -13.09 -0.83 -3.78
CA VAL A 126 -12.20 -1.49 -4.75
C VAL A 126 -11.05 -0.54 -5.07
N PHE A 127 -9.81 -0.98 -4.83
CA PHE A 127 -8.61 -0.32 -5.30
C PHE A 127 -8.23 -0.87 -6.67
N VAL A 128 -8.11 0.01 -7.67
CA VAL A 128 -7.74 -0.34 -9.03
C VAL A 128 -6.33 0.17 -9.30
N TYR A 129 -5.38 -0.73 -9.47
CA TYR A 129 -3.97 -0.38 -9.64
C TYR A 129 -3.58 -0.34 -11.11
N ALA A 130 -3.07 0.82 -11.56
CA ALA A 130 -2.41 0.91 -12.85
C ALA A 130 -1.08 0.15 -12.83
N THR A 131 -0.85 -0.68 -13.85
CA THR A 131 0.46 -1.29 -14.12
C THR A 131 1.22 -0.51 -15.19
N CYS A 132 2.47 -0.89 -15.47
CA CYS A 132 3.25 -0.28 -16.54
C CYS A 132 2.53 -0.39 -17.90
N VAL A 133 1.94 -1.54 -18.19
CA VAL A 133 1.27 -1.81 -19.47
C VAL A 133 0.07 -0.89 -19.64
N THR A 134 -0.84 -0.90 -18.68
CA THR A 134 -2.10 -0.13 -18.79
C THR A 134 -1.90 1.37 -18.73
N ALA A 135 -0.88 1.84 -17.99
CA ALA A 135 -0.50 3.24 -18.01
C ALA A 135 0.13 3.69 -19.36
N MET A 136 0.84 2.80 -20.05
CA MET A 136 1.44 3.10 -21.35
C MET A 136 0.43 3.09 -22.50
N ILE A 137 -0.57 2.21 -22.45
CA ILE A 137 -1.63 2.17 -23.47
C ILE A 137 -2.68 3.27 -23.25
N GLY A 138 -2.68 3.93 -22.09
CA GLY A 138 -3.53 5.08 -21.81
C GLY A 138 -4.96 4.75 -21.41
N ASP A 139 -5.20 3.56 -20.80
CA ASP A 139 -6.52 3.22 -20.25
C ASP A 139 -6.94 4.21 -19.16
N ASP A 140 -8.16 4.75 -19.27
CA ASP A 140 -8.69 5.77 -18.36
C ASP A 140 -9.29 5.15 -17.08
N LEU A 141 -8.41 4.86 -16.10
CA LEU A 141 -8.81 4.32 -14.81
C LEU A 141 -9.77 5.25 -14.05
N ASP A 142 -9.56 6.55 -14.13
CA ASP A 142 -10.39 7.53 -13.42
C ASP A 142 -11.83 7.49 -13.91
N GLN A 143 -12.01 7.48 -15.23
CA GLN A 143 -13.33 7.41 -15.84
C GLN A 143 -14.03 6.08 -15.52
N VAL A 144 -13.32 4.95 -15.63
CA VAL A 144 -13.89 3.63 -15.32
C VAL A 144 -14.25 3.55 -13.85
N CYS A 145 -13.38 3.95 -12.93
CA CYS A 145 -13.65 3.97 -11.49
C CYS A 145 -14.82 4.89 -11.14
N LYS A 146 -14.92 6.06 -11.75
CA LYS A 146 -16.06 6.99 -11.55
C LYS A 146 -17.39 6.38 -11.98
N GLN A 147 -17.43 5.75 -13.15
CA GLN A 147 -18.64 5.06 -13.65
C GLN A 147 -19.03 3.89 -12.75
N ALA A 148 -18.04 3.07 -12.35
CA ALA A 148 -18.26 1.92 -11.48
C ALA A 148 -18.73 2.33 -10.08
N ALA A 149 -18.17 3.40 -9.50
CA ALA A 149 -18.61 3.94 -8.21
C ALA A 149 -20.08 4.40 -8.26
N ALA A 150 -20.46 5.08 -9.34
CA ALA A 150 -21.86 5.50 -9.56
C ALA A 150 -22.82 4.31 -9.72
N LYS A 151 -22.35 3.24 -10.40
CA LYS A 151 -23.15 2.02 -10.65
C LYS A 151 -23.36 1.19 -9.37
N HIS A 152 -22.30 1.01 -8.58
CA HIS A 152 -22.31 0.08 -7.46
C HIS A 152 -22.51 0.73 -6.08
N GLY A 153 -22.42 2.06 -5.98
CA GLY A 153 -22.56 2.78 -4.72
C GLY A 153 -21.40 2.56 -3.72
N VAL A 154 -20.27 2.06 -4.19
CA VAL A 154 -19.09 1.69 -3.38
C VAL A 154 -17.88 2.50 -3.89
N PRO A 155 -17.02 3.00 -3.01
CA PRO A 155 -15.81 3.71 -3.43
C PRO A 155 -14.94 2.87 -4.35
N MET A 156 -14.61 3.42 -5.53
CA MET A 156 -13.64 2.87 -6.47
C MET A 156 -12.43 3.80 -6.47
N VAL A 157 -11.28 3.29 -6.09
CA VAL A 157 -10.07 4.09 -5.84
C VAL A 157 -9.03 3.82 -6.92
N PRO A 158 -8.87 4.71 -7.92
CA PRO A 158 -7.81 4.58 -8.91
C PRO A 158 -6.45 4.87 -8.25
N VAL A 159 -5.48 3.98 -8.47
CA VAL A 159 -4.14 4.07 -7.91
C VAL A 159 -3.13 4.20 -9.04
N HIS A 160 -2.73 5.45 -9.32
CA HIS A 160 -1.79 5.80 -10.38
C HIS A 160 -0.35 5.65 -9.90
N ALA A 161 0.11 4.40 -9.77
CA ALA A 161 1.46 4.08 -9.36
C ALA A 161 2.11 3.02 -10.28
N PRO A 162 2.14 3.22 -11.61
CA PRO A 162 2.77 2.24 -12.49
C PRO A 162 4.26 2.08 -12.13
N GLY A 163 4.80 0.89 -12.33
CA GLY A 163 6.14 0.53 -11.86
C GLY A 163 7.26 1.46 -12.32
N PHE A 164 7.15 1.98 -13.55
CA PHE A 164 8.18 2.84 -14.15
C PHE A 164 8.27 4.25 -13.54
N VAL A 165 7.30 4.71 -12.74
CA VAL A 165 7.36 6.06 -12.16
C VAL A 165 8.36 6.17 -11.02
N GLY A 166 8.77 5.04 -10.43
CA GLY A 166 9.80 5.06 -9.41
C GLY A 166 9.82 3.86 -8.47
N SER A 167 10.45 4.06 -7.32
CA SER A 167 10.69 3.04 -6.32
C SER A 167 9.44 2.70 -5.50
N LYS A 168 9.55 1.61 -4.74
CA LYS A 168 8.55 1.16 -3.75
C LYS A 168 8.14 2.26 -2.76
N ASN A 169 9.10 3.07 -2.29
CA ASN A 169 8.79 4.18 -1.36
C ASN A 169 7.91 5.26 -2.00
N LEU A 170 8.13 5.55 -3.28
CA LEU A 170 7.24 6.45 -4.03
C LEU A 170 5.85 5.85 -4.15
N GLY A 171 5.76 4.56 -4.45
CA GLY A 171 4.50 3.83 -4.54
C GLY A 171 3.69 3.87 -3.24
N SER A 172 4.32 3.61 -2.09
CA SER A 172 3.66 3.71 -0.79
C SER A 172 3.09 5.12 -0.54
N ARG A 173 3.82 6.16 -0.96
CA ARG A 173 3.33 7.54 -0.90
C ARG A 173 2.11 7.74 -1.80
N LEU A 174 2.16 7.29 -3.05
CA LEU A 174 1.06 7.42 -4.01
C LEU A 174 -0.19 6.65 -3.56
N GLY A 175 -0.02 5.45 -2.98
CA GLY A 175 -1.10 4.69 -2.37
C GLY A 175 -1.77 5.44 -1.21
N GLY A 176 -0.99 5.98 -0.28
CA GLY A 176 -1.51 6.81 0.80
C GLY A 176 -2.24 8.07 0.29
N GLU A 177 -1.73 8.69 -0.77
CA GLU A 177 -2.38 9.85 -1.42
C GLU A 177 -3.70 9.48 -2.10
N ALA A 178 -3.79 8.29 -2.72
CA ALA A 178 -5.03 7.78 -3.28
C ALA A 178 -6.09 7.56 -2.18
N ALA A 179 -5.71 6.95 -1.05
CA ALA A 179 -6.61 6.81 0.10
C ALA A 179 -7.07 8.15 0.65
N LEU A 180 -6.18 9.14 0.77
CA LEU A 180 -6.52 10.49 1.23
C LEU A 180 -7.49 11.20 0.29
N ARG A 181 -7.33 11.04 -1.01
CA ARG A 181 -8.13 11.71 -2.03
C ARG A 181 -9.52 11.11 -2.15
N HIS A 182 -9.65 9.80 -2.08
CA HIS A 182 -10.87 9.08 -2.44
C HIS A 182 -11.65 8.51 -1.25
N LEU A 183 -11.00 8.35 -0.08
CA LEU A 183 -11.64 7.73 1.09
C LEU A 183 -11.70 8.68 2.29
N ILE A 184 -10.56 9.20 2.76
CA ILE A 184 -10.50 9.95 4.02
C ILE A 184 -11.33 11.24 3.93
N GLY A 185 -12.31 11.37 4.86
CA GLY A 185 -13.21 12.52 4.90
C GLY A 185 -14.48 12.36 4.08
N THR A 186 -14.78 11.14 3.61
CA THR A 186 -16.01 10.86 2.83
C THR A 186 -17.16 10.27 3.67
N LEU A 187 -16.92 10.01 4.95
CA LEU A 187 -17.93 9.50 5.89
C LEU A 187 -17.70 10.11 7.27
N GLU A 188 -18.78 10.55 7.91
CA GLU A 188 -18.74 10.96 9.30
C GLU A 188 -18.85 9.73 10.22
N PRO A 189 -18.08 9.66 11.33
CA PRO A 189 -18.26 8.60 12.31
C PRO A 189 -19.55 8.83 13.10
N GLU A 190 -20.16 7.78 13.60
CA GLU A 190 -21.38 7.86 14.41
C GLU A 190 -21.17 8.64 15.70
N THR A 191 -20.00 8.52 16.30
CA THR A 191 -19.61 9.23 17.52
C THR A 191 -18.15 9.66 17.43
N THR A 192 -17.81 10.72 18.16
CA THR A 192 -16.40 11.15 18.36
C THR A 192 -16.13 11.31 19.85
N THR A 193 -14.87 11.08 20.25
CA THR A 193 -14.39 11.32 21.61
C THR A 193 -13.23 12.33 21.60
N ALA A 194 -12.85 12.81 22.79
CA ALA A 194 -11.68 13.67 22.93
C ALA A 194 -10.35 12.93 22.69
N PHE A 195 -10.38 11.60 22.74
CA PHE A 195 -9.20 10.73 22.68
C PHE A 195 -9.23 9.78 21.45
N ASP A 196 -9.87 10.21 20.38
CA ASP A 196 -9.86 9.48 19.11
C ASP A 196 -8.52 9.67 18.41
N ILE A 197 -7.85 8.56 18.07
CA ILE A 197 -6.58 8.56 17.36
C ILE A 197 -6.65 7.70 16.10
N ASN A 198 -5.79 7.99 15.14
CA ASN A 198 -5.49 7.08 14.03
C ASN A 198 -4.15 6.40 14.28
N LEU A 199 -4.04 5.12 13.97
CA LEU A 199 -2.79 4.39 13.87
C LEU A 199 -2.36 4.33 12.40
N ILE A 200 -1.15 4.77 12.08
CA ILE A 200 -0.68 4.88 10.70
C ILE A 200 0.65 4.16 10.52
N GLY A 201 0.73 3.32 9.48
CA GLY A 201 1.97 2.64 9.13
C GLY A 201 2.27 1.38 9.94
N GLU A 202 1.30 0.85 10.65
CA GLU A 202 1.38 -0.48 11.27
C GLU A 202 0.67 -1.50 10.38
N TYR A 203 1.39 -2.52 9.93
CA TYR A 203 0.90 -3.49 8.94
C TYR A 203 0.29 -4.76 9.55
N ASN A 204 0.33 -4.89 10.86
CA ASN A 204 -0.21 -6.02 11.63
C ASN A 204 0.27 -7.41 11.13
N VAL A 205 1.53 -7.49 10.73
CA VAL A 205 2.10 -8.73 10.18
C VAL A 205 2.14 -9.85 11.23
N THR A 206 2.48 -9.51 12.47
CA THR A 206 2.59 -10.45 13.59
C THR A 206 1.33 -10.52 14.45
N GLY A 207 0.40 -9.57 14.29
CA GLY A 207 -0.81 -9.45 15.11
C GLY A 207 -0.62 -8.60 16.38
N ASP A 208 0.56 -7.98 16.56
CA ASP A 208 0.86 -7.17 17.75
C ASP A 208 -0.04 -5.94 17.87
N MET A 209 -0.51 -5.40 16.76
CA MET A 209 -1.42 -4.25 16.75
C MET A 209 -2.68 -4.52 17.59
N TRP A 210 -3.21 -5.71 17.58
CA TRP A 210 -4.42 -6.03 18.34
C TRP A 210 -4.19 -5.94 19.85
N GLN A 211 -2.96 -6.28 20.32
CA GLN A 211 -2.62 -6.21 21.73
C GLN A 211 -2.54 -4.77 22.21
N TYR A 212 -1.82 -3.89 21.51
CA TYR A 212 -1.74 -2.51 21.97
C TYR A 212 -3.01 -1.69 21.66
N LYS A 213 -3.83 -2.06 20.69
CA LYS A 213 -5.18 -1.50 20.55
C LYS A 213 -6.01 -1.77 21.81
N HIS A 214 -5.95 -3.00 22.34
CA HIS A 214 -6.64 -3.34 23.59
C HIS A 214 -6.12 -2.52 24.78
N LEU A 215 -4.80 -2.36 24.91
CA LEU A 215 -4.22 -1.51 25.96
C LEU A 215 -4.62 -0.03 25.84
N LEU A 216 -4.70 0.49 24.61
CA LEU A 216 -5.17 1.85 24.38
C LEU A 216 -6.64 2.02 24.77
N ASP A 217 -7.49 1.04 24.48
CA ASP A 217 -8.89 1.03 24.84
C ASP A 217 -9.09 1.03 26.38
N GLU A 218 -8.30 0.23 27.12
CA GLU A 218 -8.28 0.24 28.58
C GLU A 218 -7.89 1.61 29.17
N LEU A 219 -7.10 2.40 28.44
CA LEU A 219 -6.73 3.77 28.81
C LEU A 219 -7.78 4.81 28.37
N GLY A 220 -8.88 4.38 27.77
CA GLY A 220 -9.91 5.27 27.22
C GLY A 220 -9.51 5.96 25.93
N ILE A 221 -8.45 5.50 25.24
CA ILE A 221 -7.98 6.01 23.95
C ILE A 221 -8.57 5.15 22.86
N ARG A 222 -9.50 5.69 22.09
CA ARG A 222 -10.14 4.98 20.99
C ARG A 222 -9.32 5.09 19.70
N VAL A 223 -8.99 3.96 19.10
CA VAL A 223 -8.44 3.91 17.75
C VAL A 223 -9.59 4.04 16.76
N LEU A 224 -9.76 5.23 16.18
CA LEU A 224 -10.82 5.55 15.24
C LEU A 224 -10.59 4.87 13.88
N ALA A 225 -9.34 4.85 13.42
CA ALA A 225 -8.97 4.17 12.18
C ALA A 225 -7.54 3.64 12.23
N THR A 226 -7.31 2.51 11.55
CA THR A 226 -6.00 1.98 11.23
C THR A 226 -5.71 2.19 9.76
N LEU A 227 -4.66 2.96 9.46
CA LEU A 227 -4.18 3.20 8.10
C LEU A 227 -2.88 2.42 7.93
N SER A 228 -3.07 1.21 7.82
CA SER A 228 -2.64 0.03 7.11
C SER A 228 -3.23 -1.22 7.75
N GLY A 229 -2.60 -1.85 8.74
CA GLY A 229 -2.94 -3.18 9.24
C GLY A 229 -4.37 -3.32 9.75
N ASP A 230 -5.04 -4.37 9.31
CA ASP A 230 -6.42 -4.69 9.66
C ASP A 230 -7.39 -3.49 9.53
N GLY A 231 -7.12 -2.61 8.55
CA GLY A 231 -7.91 -1.41 8.31
C GLY A 231 -9.31 -1.75 7.79
N ARG A 232 -10.29 -0.94 8.19
CA ARG A 232 -11.68 -1.03 7.72
C ARG A 232 -12.03 0.21 6.92
N ILE A 233 -12.59 0.05 5.75
CA ILE A 233 -12.92 1.16 4.84
C ILE A 233 -13.81 2.19 5.53
N ARG A 234 -14.81 1.75 6.30
CA ARG A 234 -15.70 2.67 7.04
C ARG A 234 -14.91 3.54 8.04
N GLU A 235 -14.00 2.94 8.80
CA GLU A 235 -13.13 3.65 9.76
C GLU A 235 -12.19 4.62 9.03
N ILE A 236 -11.55 4.16 7.96
CA ILE A 236 -10.63 4.97 7.15
C ILE A 236 -11.34 6.19 6.55
N ARG A 237 -12.56 6.02 6.06
CA ARG A 237 -13.37 7.13 5.55
C ARG A 237 -13.65 8.20 6.61
N SER A 238 -13.71 7.80 7.88
CA SER A 238 -13.96 8.65 9.05
C SER A 238 -12.67 9.18 9.72
N ALA A 239 -11.49 8.77 9.27
CA ALA A 239 -10.20 9.06 9.91
C ALA A 239 -9.89 10.56 10.07
N HIS A 240 -10.54 11.43 9.30
CA HIS A 240 -10.39 12.89 9.37
C HIS A 240 -10.92 13.49 10.69
N ARG A 241 -11.65 12.72 11.49
CA ARG A 241 -12.22 13.15 12.79
C ARG A 241 -11.36 12.79 13.98
N ALA A 242 -10.27 12.09 13.78
CA ALA A 242 -9.30 11.82 14.85
C ALA A 242 -8.67 13.11 15.39
N ARG A 243 -8.22 13.05 16.63
CA ARG A 243 -7.55 14.17 17.32
C ARG A 243 -6.03 14.11 17.16
N LEU A 244 -5.51 12.91 16.86
CA LEU A 244 -4.07 12.67 16.73
C LEU A 244 -3.82 11.55 15.72
N ASN A 245 -2.83 11.73 14.87
CA ASN A 245 -2.26 10.67 14.06
C ASN A 245 -1.01 10.09 14.75
N VAL A 246 -1.03 8.81 15.08
CA VAL A 246 0.11 8.09 15.63
C VAL A 246 0.79 7.32 14.50
N LEU A 247 1.99 7.77 14.13
CA LEU A 247 2.81 7.13 13.11
C LEU A 247 3.71 6.08 13.77
N VAL A 248 3.40 4.80 13.53
CA VAL A 248 4.13 3.67 14.13
C VAL A 248 5.42 3.38 13.34
N CYS A 249 5.36 3.40 12.01
CA CYS A 249 6.54 3.23 11.17
C CYS A 249 7.07 4.59 10.69
N ALA A 250 8.22 5.01 11.20
CA ALA A 250 8.82 6.31 10.93
C ALA A 250 9.25 6.54 9.45
N LYS A 251 9.16 5.53 8.57
CA LYS A 251 9.50 5.65 7.15
C LYS A 251 8.30 5.48 6.21
N SER A 252 7.20 4.92 6.72
CA SER A 252 6.00 4.65 5.93
C SER A 252 4.94 5.71 6.16
N LEU A 253 4.25 6.12 5.09
CA LEU A 253 3.08 7.01 5.13
C LEU A 253 3.28 8.38 5.82
N ILE A 254 4.53 8.85 6.00
CA ILE A 254 4.83 10.20 6.55
C ILE A 254 4.15 11.29 5.70
N SER A 255 4.15 11.13 4.38
CA SER A 255 3.50 12.08 3.48
C SER A 255 1.99 12.15 3.74
N LEU A 256 1.36 11.01 4.05
CA LEU A 256 -0.05 10.94 4.40
C LEU A 256 -0.34 11.73 5.68
N THR A 257 0.44 11.50 6.76
CA THR A 257 0.23 12.23 8.04
C THR A 257 0.38 13.73 7.88
N ARG A 258 1.39 14.18 7.10
CA ARG A 258 1.59 15.60 6.81
C ARG A 258 0.40 16.19 6.06
N LYS A 259 -0.08 15.54 5.03
CA LYS A 259 -1.26 15.99 4.25
C LYS A 259 -2.56 15.95 5.06
N MET A 260 -2.71 15.00 5.99
CA MET A 260 -3.84 15.00 6.93
C MET A 260 -3.75 16.19 7.90
N GLN A 261 -2.57 16.56 8.35
CA GLN A 261 -2.38 17.74 9.17
C GLN A 261 -2.71 19.02 8.38
N GLU A 262 -2.22 19.14 7.15
CA GLU A 262 -2.51 20.30 6.28
C GLU A 262 -4.01 20.42 5.95
N LYS A 263 -4.68 19.31 5.65
CA LYS A 263 -6.07 19.30 5.19
C LYS A 263 -7.11 19.35 6.32
N TYR A 264 -6.82 18.68 7.45
CA TYR A 264 -7.78 18.46 8.53
C TYR A 264 -7.30 19.02 9.88
N GLY A 265 -6.08 19.54 9.96
CA GLY A 265 -5.50 20.07 11.20
C GLY A 265 -5.14 18.99 12.24
N ILE A 266 -5.06 17.71 11.86
CA ILE A 266 -4.78 16.64 12.79
C ILE A 266 -3.27 16.57 13.03
N PRO A 267 -2.78 16.84 14.26
CA PRO A 267 -1.37 16.74 14.58
C PRO A 267 -0.89 15.29 14.49
N SER A 268 0.42 15.09 14.35
CA SER A 268 1.01 13.76 14.28
C SER A 268 2.20 13.61 15.22
N ILE A 269 2.32 12.41 15.80
CA ILE A 269 3.49 11.98 16.56
C ILE A 269 4.02 10.67 16.02
N SER A 270 5.31 10.42 16.16
CA SER A 270 5.89 9.10 15.87
C SER A 270 6.13 8.37 17.17
N LEU A 271 5.55 7.19 17.28
CA LEU A 271 5.69 6.31 18.43
C LEU A 271 6.06 4.89 17.98
N SER A 272 6.70 4.15 18.88
CA SER A 272 6.87 2.71 18.75
C SER A 272 6.28 2.04 19.98
N PHE A 273 5.50 0.99 19.76
CA PHE A 273 4.96 0.15 20.83
C PHE A 273 5.89 -1.03 21.14
N TYR A 274 7.03 -1.13 20.47
CA TYR A 274 8.04 -2.17 20.65
C TYR A 274 9.15 -1.68 21.59
N GLY A 275 9.26 -2.35 22.70
CA GLY A 275 10.26 -2.02 23.72
C GLY A 275 9.81 -0.95 24.72
N ARG A 276 10.80 -0.40 25.44
CA ARG A 276 10.59 0.59 26.51
C ARG A 276 10.67 2.02 26.00
#